data_3400e907fe657f148c0aefb7460d841e
#
_entry.id   3400e907fe657f148c0aefb7460d841e
#
_cell.length_a   1.000
_cell.length_b   1.000
_cell.length_c   1.000
_cell.angle_alpha   90.00
_cell.angle_beta   90.00
_cell.angle_gamma   90.00
#
_symmetry.space_group_name_H-M   'P 1'
#
loop_
_entity.id
_entity.type
_entity.pdbx_description
1 polymer ?
#
loop_
_entity_poly.entity_id
_entity_poly.type
_entity_poly.pdbx_seq_one_letter_code
_entity_poly.pdbx_strand_id
1 'polypeptide(L)'
;MSEPTRMMPRTAHFNGWRDPDNVRWHLRNLSTLPALMVPRGGPVYDLATGTARDIENFSYDWQGETLTLGRAMAQDCIDGYIVVHDAKLVFERYYDGFRDSDHHIWFSMTKSLISTAFGIAQARFDIDESKTPAHYLPELADSVFGQVSIRDVLNMVTALDYTEDYEAMTPGSVHLEYFRRLGFMADFSLYAINPAVSDE
;
A
#
# COMPACT_ATOMS: atom_id res chain seq x y z
N MET A 1 -15.96 -19.97 -20.59
CA MET A 1 -16.69 -18.69 -20.67
C MET A 1 -16.57 -18.07 -19.29
N SER A 2 -15.77 -17.01 -19.14
CA SER A 2 -15.62 -16.27 -17.90
C SER A 2 -16.93 -15.54 -17.61
N GLU A 3 -17.49 -15.72 -16.41
CA GLU A 3 -18.64 -14.93 -15.99
C GLU A 3 -18.33 -13.43 -16.10
N PRO A 4 -19.27 -12.60 -16.54
CA PRO A 4 -19.06 -11.17 -16.62
C PRO A 4 -18.79 -10.64 -15.21
N THR A 5 -17.66 -9.98 -15.03
CA THR A 5 -17.27 -9.30 -13.79
C THR A 5 -18.39 -8.39 -13.34
N ARG A 6 -19.11 -8.79 -12.30
CA ARG A 6 -20.23 -8.05 -11.76
C ARG A 6 -19.67 -6.75 -11.17
N MET A 7 -19.92 -5.62 -11.82
CA MET A 7 -19.59 -4.31 -11.27
C MET A 7 -20.37 -4.11 -9.96
N MET A 8 -19.64 -4.11 -8.85
CA MET A 8 -20.26 -3.78 -7.56
C MET A 8 -20.54 -2.28 -7.45
N PRO A 9 -21.65 -1.88 -6.82
CA PRO A 9 -21.90 -0.47 -6.53
C PRO A 9 -20.78 0.11 -5.64
N ARG A 10 -20.40 1.37 -5.85
CA ARG A 10 -19.36 2.06 -5.07
C ARG A 10 -19.50 1.94 -3.55
N THR A 11 -20.74 1.94 -3.05
CA THR A 11 -21.05 1.77 -1.62
C THR A 11 -20.77 0.37 -1.08
N ALA A 12 -20.75 -0.64 -1.94
CA ALA A 12 -20.44 -2.01 -1.53
C ALA A 12 -18.94 -2.23 -1.30
N HIS A 13 -18.09 -1.36 -1.84
CA HIS A 13 -16.62 -1.49 -1.69
C HIS A 13 -16.14 -1.28 -0.25
N PHE A 14 -16.87 -0.55 0.59
CA PHE A 14 -16.46 -0.30 1.97
C PHE A 14 -17.03 -1.31 2.95
N ASN A 15 -18.22 -1.84 2.68
CA ASN A 15 -18.82 -2.88 3.52
C ASN A 15 -18.39 -4.25 2.99
N GLY A 16 -17.59 -4.97 3.77
CA GLY A 16 -17.16 -6.33 3.44
C GLY A 16 -16.00 -6.41 2.41
N TRP A 17 -15.23 -5.35 2.23
CA TRP A 17 -14.08 -5.40 1.30
C TRP A 17 -13.02 -6.43 1.71
N ARG A 18 -12.96 -6.77 3.02
CA ARG A 18 -12.08 -7.81 3.58
C ARG A 18 -12.72 -9.19 3.61
N ASP A 19 -14.00 -9.31 3.21
CA ASP A 19 -14.63 -10.62 3.17
C ASP A 19 -13.83 -11.53 2.23
N PRO A 20 -13.55 -12.78 2.63
CA PRO A 20 -12.74 -13.70 1.82
C PRO A 20 -13.23 -13.84 0.37
N ASP A 21 -14.55 -13.77 0.16
CA ASP A 21 -15.15 -13.89 -1.16
C ASP A 21 -14.96 -12.64 -2.04
N ASN A 22 -14.68 -11.48 -1.44
CA ASN A 22 -14.62 -10.19 -2.12
C ASN A 22 -13.23 -9.60 -2.18
N VAL A 23 -12.34 -9.95 -1.23
CA VAL A 23 -11.04 -9.29 -1.07
C VAL A 23 -10.20 -9.33 -2.34
N ARG A 24 -10.11 -10.46 -3.02
CA ARG A 24 -9.33 -10.57 -4.26
C ARG A 24 -9.87 -9.69 -5.36
N TRP A 25 -11.19 -9.61 -5.49
CA TRP A 25 -11.79 -8.73 -6.48
C TRP A 25 -11.43 -7.27 -6.21
N HIS A 26 -11.51 -6.83 -4.96
CA HIS A 26 -11.16 -5.46 -4.58
C HIS A 26 -9.69 -5.15 -4.81
N LEU A 27 -8.80 -6.08 -4.46
CA LEU A 27 -7.36 -5.91 -4.64
C LEU A 27 -6.94 -5.75 -6.11
N ARG A 28 -7.72 -6.33 -7.03
CA ARG A 28 -7.44 -6.33 -8.48
C ARG A 28 -8.21 -5.26 -9.26
N ASN A 29 -9.26 -4.67 -8.70
CA ASN A 29 -10.19 -3.78 -9.42
C ASN A 29 -10.24 -2.35 -8.86
N LEU A 30 -9.11 -1.81 -8.50
CA LEU A 30 -9.02 -0.48 -7.91
C LEU A 30 -9.25 0.68 -8.88
N SER A 31 -9.28 0.44 -10.17
CA SER A 31 -9.72 1.43 -11.15
C SER A 31 -11.16 1.92 -10.90
N THR A 32 -11.91 1.22 -10.05
CA THR A 32 -13.24 1.64 -9.58
C THR A 32 -13.18 2.62 -8.39
N LEU A 33 -12.02 2.81 -7.77
CA LEU A 33 -11.75 3.79 -6.74
C LEU A 33 -10.98 4.98 -7.34
N PRO A 34 -10.92 6.14 -6.65
CA PRO A 34 -10.09 7.27 -7.05
C PRO A 34 -8.60 6.93 -6.83
N ALA A 35 -8.08 5.99 -7.60
CA ALA A 35 -6.71 5.58 -7.56
C ALA A 35 -5.94 6.15 -8.74
N LEU A 36 -4.72 6.58 -8.50
CA LEU A 36 -3.81 6.99 -9.56
C LEU A 36 -3.15 5.74 -10.14
N MET A 37 -3.31 5.55 -11.43
CA MET A 37 -2.57 4.54 -12.18
C MET A 37 -1.22 5.14 -12.57
N VAL A 38 -0.13 4.60 -12.03
CA VAL A 38 1.22 5.03 -12.39
C VAL A 38 1.71 4.15 -13.55
N PRO A 39 1.75 4.69 -14.78
CA PRO A 39 2.24 3.92 -15.91
C PRO A 39 3.75 3.72 -15.80
N ARG A 40 4.21 2.57 -16.26
CA ARG A 40 5.65 2.34 -16.41
C ARG A 40 6.19 3.20 -17.55
N GLY A 41 7.11 4.11 -17.22
CA GLY A 41 7.67 5.06 -18.19
C GLY A 41 9.10 4.77 -18.64
N GLY A 42 9.70 3.67 -18.21
CA GLY A 42 11.09 3.34 -18.50
C GLY A 42 11.27 1.93 -19.08
N PRO A 43 12.51 1.56 -19.46
CA PRO A 43 12.83 0.20 -19.87
C PRO A 43 12.55 -0.78 -18.74
N VAL A 44 12.16 -1.99 -19.07
CA VAL A 44 12.01 -3.07 -18.10
C VAL A 44 13.40 -3.45 -17.61
N TYR A 45 13.55 -3.50 -16.29
CA TYR A 45 14.71 -4.17 -15.72
C TYR A 45 14.46 -5.69 -15.81
N ASP A 46 15.26 -6.35 -16.60
CA ASP A 46 15.16 -7.80 -16.80
C ASP A 46 15.96 -8.50 -15.70
N LEU A 47 15.25 -9.11 -14.76
CA LEU A 47 15.87 -9.90 -13.70
C LEU A 47 16.44 -11.19 -14.30
N ALA A 48 17.74 -11.42 -14.14
CA ALA A 48 18.34 -12.68 -14.53
C ALA A 48 17.67 -13.84 -13.76
N THR A 49 17.41 -14.95 -14.45
CA THR A 49 16.88 -16.16 -13.84
C THR A 49 17.99 -16.88 -13.06
N GLY A 50 17.71 -17.21 -11.82
CA GLY A 50 18.56 -18.02 -10.96
C GLY A 50 18.15 -19.49 -10.95
N THR A 51 18.81 -20.29 -10.13
CA THR A 51 18.39 -21.67 -9.89
C THR A 51 17.04 -21.68 -9.15
N ALA A 52 16.04 -22.31 -9.75
CA ALA A 52 14.71 -22.42 -9.16
C ALA A 52 14.80 -23.05 -7.77
N ARG A 53 14.04 -22.50 -6.81
CA ARG A 53 13.93 -23.02 -5.45
C ARG A 53 12.52 -23.52 -5.18
N ASP A 54 12.42 -24.59 -4.46
CA ASP A 54 11.15 -25.12 -3.97
C ASP A 54 10.71 -24.30 -2.74
N ILE A 55 10.02 -23.20 -3.01
CA ILE A 55 9.52 -22.29 -1.97
C ILE A 55 8.18 -22.77 -1.40
N GLU A 56 7.32 -23.39 -2.22
CA GLU A 56 5.98 -23.80 -1.81
C GLU A 56 6.00 -24.91 -0.75
N ASN A 57 6.99 -25.81 -0.79
CA ASN A 57 7.16 -26.89 0.18
C ASN A 57 7.98 -26.49 1.41
N PHE A 58 8.44 -25.23 1.50
CA PHE A 58 9.07 -24.74 2.72
C PHE A 58 8.08 -24.83 3.88
N SER A 59 8.43 -25.58 4.94
CA SER A 59 7.58 -25.78 6.10
C SER A 59 8.05 -24.94 7.28
N TYR A 60 7.09 -24.51 8.09
CA TYR A 60 7.31 -23.74 9.31
C TYR A 60 6.21 -24.04 10.33
N ASP A 61 6.52 -23.84 11.61
CA ASP A 61 5.54 -24.01 12.69
C ASP A 61 4.89 -22.66 13.02
N TRP A 62 3.55 -22.66 13.05
CA TRP A 62 2.75 -21.50 13.41
C TRP A 62 1.57 -21.93 14.27
N GLN A 63 1.42 -21.34 15.47
CA GLN A 63 0.34 -21.61 16.42
C GLN A 63 0.12 -23.11 16.73
N GLY A 64 1.21 -23.90 16.76
CA GLY A 64 1.17 -25.33 17.04
C GLY A 64 0.84 -26.24 15.85
N GLU A 65 0.70 -25.68 14.65
CA GLU A 65 0.55 -26.43 13.40
C GLU A 65 1.79 -26.26 12.52
N THR A 66 2.17 -27.34 11.83
CA THR A 66 3.17 -27.26 10.76
C THR A 66 2.48 -26.92 9.45
N LEU A 67 2.82 -25.78 8.88
CA LEU A 67 2.29 -25.29 7.62
C LEU A 67 3.36 -25.32 6.54
N THR A 68 2.94 -25.42 5.27
CA THR A 68 3.82 -25.11 4.13
C THR A 68 3.51 -23.71 3.63
N LEU A 69 4.52 -23.06 3.06
CA LEU A 69 4.35 -21.70 2.51
C LEU A 69 3.31 -21.68 1.39
N GLY A 70 3.27 -22.71 0.53
CA GLY A 70 2.25 -22.86 -0.52
C GLY A 70 0.84 -22.94 0.04
N ARG A 71 0.62 -23.64 1.17
CA ARG A 71 -0.67 -23.68 1.85
C ARG A 71 -1.06 -22.30 2.40
N ALA A 72 -0.13 -21.61 3.05
CA ALA A 72 -0.38 -20.26 3.56
C ALA A 72 -0.72 -19.28 2.44
N MET A 73 0.03 -19.29 1.35
CA MET A 73 -0.24 -18.44 0.17
C MET A 73 -1.65 -18.66 -0.40
N ALA A 74 -2.11 -19.91 -0.45
CA ALA A 74 -3.45 -20.25 -0.93
C ALA A 74 -4.55 -19.76 0.02
N GLN A 75 -4.32 -19.85 1.34
CA GLN A 75 -5.28 -19.45 2.38
C GLN A 75 -5.38 -17.94 2.54
N ASP A 76 -4.26 -17.23 2.44
CA ASP A 76 -4.16 -15.78 2.70
C ASP A 76 -4.49 -14.92 1.46
N CYS A 77 -5.12 -15.49 0.45
CA CYS A 77 -5.51 -14.77 -0.76
C CYS A 77 -4.35 -14.07 -1.47
N ILE A 78 -3.16 -14.65 -1.44
CA ILE A 78 -2.01 -14.15 -2.20
C ILE A 78 -2.29 -14.30 -3.70
N ASP A 79 -2.10 -13.23 -4.45
CA ASP A 79 -2.32 -13.21 -5.90
C ASP A 79 -1.05 -13.44 -6.70
N GLY A 80 0.10 -12.97 -6.22
CA GLY A 80 1.39 -13.19 -6.84
C GLY A 80 2.50 -13.19 -5.81
N TYR A 81 3.52 -14.01 -6.02
CA TYR A 81 4.66 -14.12 -5.13
C TYR A 81 5.95 -14.30 -5.93
N ILE A 82 6.93 -13.46 -5.63
CA ILE A 82 8.24 -13.48 -6.28
C ILE A 82 9.32 -13.55 -5.20
N VAL A 83 10.33 -14.39 -5.42
CA VAL A 83 11.55 -14.41 -4.61
C VAL A 83 12.75 -14.10 -5.49
N VAL A 84 13.49 -13.10 -5.07
CA VAL A 84 14.76 -12.68 -5.69
C VAL A 84 15.88 -12.96 -4.70
N HIS A 85 16.91 -13.68 -5.13
CA HIS A 85 18.10 -13.99 -4.35
C HIS A 85 19.35 -13.67 -5.16
N ASP A 86 20.26 -12.91 -4.61
CA ASP A 86 21.47 -12.45 -5.31
C ASP A 86 21.17 -11.77 -6.65
N ALA A 87 20.17 -10.88 -6.65
CA ALA A 87 19.66 -10.19 -7.84
C ALA A 87 19.15 -11.11 -8.96
N LYS A 88 18.80 -12.35 -8.64
CA LYS A 88 18.25 -13.32 -9.59
C LYS A 88 16.88 -13.79 -9.15
N LEU A 89 15.97 -13.95 -10.11
CA LEU A 89 14.66 -14.52 -9.90
C LEU A 89 14.80 -16.03 -9.66
N VAL A 90 14.43 -16.50 -8.45
CA VAL A 90 14.55 -17.92 -8.05
C VAL A 90 13.18 -18.58 -7.83
N PHE A 91 12.12 -17.80 -7.72
CA PHE A 91 10.74 -18.27 -7.65
C PHE A 91 9.79 -17.18 -8.13
N GLU A 92 8.78 -17.56 -8.90
CA GLU A 92 7.69 -16.71 -9.36
C GLU A 92 6.43 -17.54 -9.53
N ARG A 93 5.35 -17.11 -8.91
CA ARG A 93 4.06 -17.81 -8.94
C ARG A 93 2.90 -16.82 -8.87
N TYR A 94 1.87 -17.12 -9.64
CA TYR A 94 0.61 -16.39 -9.65
C TYR A 94 -0.54 -17.35 -9.34
N TYR A 95 -1.55 -16.87 -8.60
CA TYR A 95 -2.63 -17.68 -8.08
C TYR A 95 -3.97 -17.17 -8.60
N ASP A 96 -4.99 -18.04 -8.61
CA ASP A 96 -6.37 -17.71 -8.97
C ASP A 96 -6.52 -16.92 -10.29
N GLY A 97 -5.78 -17.30 -11.31
CA GLY A 97 -5.85 -16.68 -12.62
C GLY A 97 -5.26 -15.27 -12.69
N PHE A 98 -4.61 -14.78 -11.63
CA PHE A 98 -3.82 -13.55 -11.68
C PHE A 98 -2.59 -13.75 -12.57
N ARG A 99 -2.17 -12.70 -13.26
CA ARG A 99 -1.03 -12.75 -14.21
C ARG A 99 -0.04 -11.64 -13.87
N ASP A 100 1.16 -11.78 -14.37
CA ASP A 100 2.24 -10.78 -14.29
C ASP A 100 1.88 -9.39 -14.85
N SER A 101 0.93 -9.37 -15.79
CA SER A 101 0.42 -8.16 -16.44
C SER A 101 -0.79 -7.54 -15.74
N ASP A 102 -1.38 -8.22 -14.75
CA ASP A 102 -2.57 -7.74 -14.08
C ASP A 102 -2.24 -6.69 -13.03
N HIS A 103 -3.17 -5.77 -12.80
CA HIS A 103 -3.00 -4.71 -11.81
C HIS A 103 -3.39 -5.20 -10.42
N HIS A 104 -2.67 -4.73 -9.44
CA HIS A 104 -2.94 -5.00 -8.04
C HIS A 104 -2.70 -3.73 -7.22
N ILE A 105 -3.44 -3.57 -6.12
CA ILE A 105 -3.23 -2.44 -5.21
C ILE A 105 -1.88 -2.56 -4.51
N TRP A 106 -1.25 -1.42 -4.35
CA TRP A 106 0.02 -1.34 -3.63
C TRP A 106 -0.14 -0.94 -2.16
N PHE A 107 -1.30 -0.39 -1.76
CA PHE A 107 -1.46 0.13 -0.41
C PHE A 107 -0.20 0.88 0.07
N SER A 108 0.29 0.57 1.27
CA SER A 108 1.46 1.21 1.84
C SER A 108 2.80 0.91 1.15
N MET A 109 2.87 -0.06 0.25
CA MET A 109 4.04 -0.20 -0.63
C MET A 109 4.26 1.05 -1.50
N THR A 110 3.23 1.84 -1.73
CA THR A 110 3.30 3.16 -2.37
C THR A 110 4.28 4.08 -1.65
N LYS A 111 4.43 3.98 -0.32
CA LYS A 111 5.39 4.77 0.45
C LYS A 111 6.83 4.51 0.02
N SER A 112 7.17 3.27 -0.37
CA SER A 112 8.49 2.93 -0.90
C SER A 112 8.78 3.62 -2.23
N LEU A 113 7.77 3.75 -3.09
CA LEU A 113 7.88 4.51 -4.33
C LEU A 113 8.07 6.01 -4.05
N ILE A 114 7.27 6.56 -3.14
CA ILE A 114 7.36 7.98 -2.75
C ILE A 114 8.73 8.28 -2.11
N SER A 115 9.22 7.45 -1.19
CA SER A 115 10.53 7.67 -0.57
C SER A 115 11.67 7.57 -1.59
N THR A 116 11.56 6.69 -2.58
CA THR A 116 12.52 6.61 -3.69
C THR A 116 12.49 7.87 -4.54
N ALA A 117 11.30 8.36 -4.90
CA ALA A 117 11.13 9.61 -5.63
C ALA A 117 11.67 10.81 -4.83
N PHE A 118 11.46 10.82 -3.51
CA PHE A 118 12.03 11.82 -2.62
C PHE A 118 13.57 11.80 -2.65
N GLY A 119 14.19 10.61 -2.56
CA GLY A 119 15.65 10.49 -2.65
C GLY A 119 16.23 11.03 -3.96
N ILE A 120 15.51 10.81 -5.08
CA ILE A 120 15.88 11.40 -6.38
C ILE A 120 15.74 12.94 -6.35
N ALA A 121 14.67 13.45 -5.77
CA ALA A 121 14.46 14.89 -5.62
C ALA A 121 15.52 15.51 -4.71
N GLN A 122 15.81 14.87 -3.58
CA GLN A 122 16.87 15.30 -2.66
C GLN A 122 18.23 15.44 -3.36
N ALA A 123 18.61 14.45 -4.17
CA ALA A 123 19.86 14.49 -4.92
C ALA A 123 19.89 15.61 -5.99
N ARG A 124 18.72 16.04 -6.49
CA ARG A 124 18.63 17.06 -7.54
C ARG A 124 18.49 18.49 -7.03
N PHE A 125 17.86 18.66 -5.88
CA PHE A 125 17.41 19.95 -5.37
C PHE A 125 18.00 20.32 -4.02
N ASP A 126 18.99 19.54 -3.54
CA ASP A 126 19.68 19.77 -2.26
C ASP A 126 18.72 19.94 -1.07
N ILE A 127 17.75 19.07 -0.97
CA ILE A 127 16.77 19.10 0.11
C ILE A 127 17.43 18.63 1.41
N ASP A 128 17.45 19.51 2.41
CA ASP A 128 17.98 19.20 3.75
C ASP A 128 16.89 18.50 4.59
N GLU A 129 17.03 17.21 4.80
CA GLU A 129 16.09 16.40 5.56
C GLU A 129 16.07 16.69 7.08
N SER A 130 17.04 17.50 7.58
CA SER A 130 16.99 18.00 8.96
C SER A 130 15.98 19.13 9.16
N LYS A 131 15.52 19.76 8.07
CA LYS A 131 14.48 20.77 8.08
C LYS A 131 13.10 20.16 8.24
N THR A 132 12.14 21.00 8.62
CA THR A 132 10.74 20.59 8.65
C THR A 132 10.14 20.61 7.24
N PRO A 133 9.10 19.81 6.95
CA PRO A 133 8.33 19.95 5.72
C PRO A 133 7.84 21.39 5.48
N ALA A 134 7.44 22.12 6.54
CA ALA A 134 7.00 23.50 6.45
C ALA A 134 8.09 24.48 5.95
N HIS A 135 9.37 24.12 6.07
CA HIS A 135 10.45 24.94 5.49
C HIS A 135 10.34 25.04 3.97
N TYR A 136 9.87 23.98 3.32
CA TYR A 136 9.71 23.91 1.86
C TYR A 136 8.25 24.15 1.43
N LEU A 137 7.29 23.86 2.31
CA LEU A 137 5.86 23.97 2.10
C LEU A 137 5.25 24.80 3.24
N PRO A 138 5.29 26.14 3.14
CA PRO A 138 4.86 27.05 4.24
C PRO A 138 3.42 26.82 4.71
N GLU A 139 2.56 26.27 3.86
CA GLU A 139 1.18 25.90 4.20
C GLU A 139 1.07 24.82 5.27
N LEU A 140 2.15 24.12 5.57
CA LEU A 140 2.21 23.11 6.62
C LEU A 140 2.66 23.66 7.99
N ALA A 141 2.91 24.97 8.12
CA ALA A 141 3.50 25.59 9.31
C ALA A 141 2.67 25.36 10.58
N ASP A 142 1.35 25.43 10.46
CA ASP A 142 0.41 25.25 11.58
C ASP A 142 0.02 23.79 11.83
N SER A 143 0.58 22.86 11.06
CA SER A 143 0.38 21.42 11.25
C SER A 143 1.52 20.79 12.05
N VAL A 144 1.35 19.54 12.45
CA VAL A 144 2.42 18.73 13.06
C VAL A 144 3.66 18.64 12.17
N PHE A 145 3.50 18.72 10.86
CA PHE A 145 4.60 18.73 9.89
C PHE A 145 5.40 20.05 9.86
N GLY A 146 4.93 21.08 10.59
CA GLY A 146 5.72 22.28 10.89
C GLY A 146 6.75 22.08 12.01
N GLN A 147 6.63 20.98 12.79
CA GLN A 147 7.40 20.75 14.02
C GLN A 147 8.37 19.57 13.93
N VAL A 148 8.12 18.62 13.01
CA VAL A 148 8.94 17.41 12.86
C VAL A 148 9.90 17.57 11.68
N SER A 149 11.03 16.86 11.69
CA SER A 149 11.96 16.88 10.58
C SER A 149 11.46 16.01 9.41
N ILE A 150 11.90 16.33 8.20
CA ILE A 150 11.65 15.48 7.02
C ILE A 150 12.21 14.06 7.28
N ARG A 151 13.35 13.95 7.96
CA ARG A 151 13.92 12.65 8.35
C ARG A 151 12.97 11.85 9.23
N ASP A 152 12.30 12.48 10.20
CA ASP A 152 11.35 11.81 11.07
C ASP A 152 10.11 11.34 10.29
N VAL A 153 9.65 12.15 9.32
CA VAL A 153 8.57 11.75 8.41
C VAL A 153 8.97 10.55 7.56
N LEU A 154 10.16 10.54 6.97
CA LEU A 154 10.68 9.43 6.17
C LEU A 154 10.82 8.15 6.99
N ASN A 155 11.22 8.28 8.25
CA ASN A 155 11.38 7.15 9.17
C ASN A 155 10.07 6.73 9.85
N MET A 156 8.96 7.46 9.61
CA MET A 156 7.65 7.21 10.23
C MET A 156 7.69 7.29 11.77
N VAL A 157 8.49 8.22 12.34
CA VAL A 157 8.67 8.43 13.80
C VAL A 157 8.24 9.83 14.22
N THR A 158 7.11 10.29 13.71
CA THR A 158 6.62 11.65 13.89
C THR A 158 5.91 11.90 15.22
N ALA A 159 5.73 10.89 16.07
CA ALA A 159 5.03 10.96 17.36
C ALA A 159 3.63 11.63 17.27
N LEU A 160 2.90 11.33 16.21
CA LEU A 160 1.52 11.80 16.06
C LEU A 160 0.63 11.16 17.12
N ASP A 161 -0.27 11.95 17.69
CA ASP A 161 -1.37 11.41 18.51
C ASP A 161 -2.44 10.84 17.55
N TYR A 162 -2.12 9.65 17.01
CA TYR A 162 -2.93 8.97 16.02
C TYR A 162 -2.93 7.48 16.30
N THR A 163 -4.11 6.91 16.49
CA THR A 163 -4.29 5.48 16.63
C THR A 163 -4.82 4.90 15.32
N GLU A 164 -4.07 4.00 14.73
CA GLU A 164 -4.48 3.26 13.54
C GLU A 164 -5.26 2.02 13.96
N ASP A 165 -6.58 2.17 14.11
CA ASP A 165 -7.47 1.07 14.48
C ASP A 165 -8.33 0.69 13.28
N TYR A 166 -7.95 -0.39 12.62
CA TYR A 166 -8.65 -0.92 11.45
C TYR A 166 -9.95 -1.66 11.79
N GLU A 167 -10.18 -2.00 13.06
CA GLU A 167 -11.35 -2.75 13.51
C GLU A 167 -12.42 -1.82 14.12
N ALA A 168 -12.00 -0.82 14.86
CA ALA A 168 -12.91 0.17 15.44
C ALA A 168 -13.22 1.30 14.44
N MET A 169 -14.06 1.03 13.49
CA MET A 169 -14.65 2.05 12.59
C MET A 169 -15.64 2.93 13.36
N THR A 170 -15.17 3.57 14.42
CA THR A 170 -15.99 4.42 15.29
C THR A 170 -16.32 5.73 14.59
N PRO A 171 -17.59 6.19 14.61
CA PRO A 171 -17.93 7.52 14.08
C PRO A 171 -17.05 8.61 14.70
N GLY A 172 -16.48 9.46 13.84
CA GLY A 172 -15.56 10.53 14.26
C GLY A 172 -14.08 10.12 14.34
N SER A 173 -13.73 8.85 14.17
CA SER A 173 -12.32 8.47 14.11
C SER A 173 -11.67 9.00 12.82
N VAL A 174 -10.43 9.45 12.92
CA VAL A 174 -9.61 9.90 11.77
C VAL A 174 -9.51 8.79 10.72
N HIS A 175 -9.46 7.54 11.16
CA HIS A 175 -9.37 6.37 10.30
C HIS A 175 -10.64 6.17 9.47
N LEU A 176 -11.83 6.29 10.08
CA LEU A 176 -13.10 6.22 9.37
C LEU A 176 -13.22 7.38 8.36
N GLU A 177 -12.81 8.58 8.73
CA GLU A 177 -12.85 9.74 7.85
C GLU A 177 -11.90 9.56 6.65
N TYR A 178 -10.72 9.00 6.87
CA TYR A 178 -9.79 8.64 5.80
C TYR A 178 -10.44 7.67 4.80
N PHE A 179 -11.08 6.60 5.28
CA PHE A 179 -11.77 5.65 4.39
C PHE A 179 -12.98 6.26 3.71
N ARG A 180 -13.73 7.13 4.40
CA ARG A 180 -14.84 7.86 3.77
C ARG A 180 -14.35 8.73 2.61
N ARG A 181 -13.26 9.45 2.80
CA ARG A 181 -12.66 10.27 1.75
C ARG A 181 -12.15 9.43 0.59
N LEU A 182 -11.49 8.31 0.84
CA LEU A 182 -11.13 7.34 -0.18
C LEU A 182 -12.33 6.91 -1.03
N GLY A 183 -13.44 6.57 -0.40
CA GLY A 183 -14.64 6.10 -1.09
C GLY A 183 -15.40 7.18 -1.85
N PHE A 184 -15.31 8.43 -1.40
CA PHE A 184 -16.09 9.55 -1.95
C PHE A 184 -15.30 10.50 -2.84
N MET A 185 -14.07 10.13 -3.23
CA MET A 185 -13.20 10.98 -4.07
C MET A 185 -12.91 12.36 -3.44
N ALA A 186 -12.90 12.45 -2.10
CA ALA A 186 -12.51 13.67 -1.43
C ALA A 186 -11.03 13.98 -1.68
N ASP A 187 -10.69 15.25 -1.67
CA ASP A 187 -9.34 15.71 -1.91
C ASP A 187 -8.39 15.28 -0.79
N PHE A 188 -7.49 14.38 -1.10
CA PHE A 188 -6.47 13.89 -0.17
C PHE A 188 -5.48 14.97 0.28
N SER A 189 -5.27 15.99 -0.55
CA SER A 189 -4.36 17.07 -0.20
C SER A 189 -4.84 17.82 1.03
N LEU A 190 -6.14 18.05 1.15
CA LEU A 190 -6.74 18.71 2.31
C LEU A 190 -6.61 17.87 3.59
N TYR A 191 -6.68 16.55 3.48
CA TYR A 191 -6.49 15.66 4.61
C TYR A 191 -5.03 15.64 5.10
N ALA A 192 -4.09 15.60 4.18
CA ALA A 192 -2.66 15.62 4.51
C ALA A 192 -2.22 16.94 5.16
N ILE A 193 -2.84 18.06 4.76
CA ILE A 193 -2.53 19.39 5.29
C ILE A 193 -3.14 19.62 6.67
N ASN A 194 -4.26 18.99 6.99
CA ASN A 194 -4.98 19.23 8.24
C ASN A 194 -5.37 17.93 8.98
N PRO A 195 -4.39 17.13 9.43
CA PRO A 195 -4.66 15.91 10.19
C PRO A 195 -5.19 16.16 11.60
N ALA A 196 -5.07 17.39 12.12
CA ALA A 196 -5.40 17.74 13.50
C ALA A 196 -6.85 18.21 13.70
N VAL A 197 -7.74 18.10 12.74
CA VAL A 197 -9.16 18.49 12.90
C VAL A 197 -9.96 17.35 13.55
N SER A 198 -9.52 16.85 14.68
CA SER A 198 -10.29 15.85 15.43
C SER A 198 -10.54 16.24 16.90
N ASP A 199 -10.24 17.49 17.28
CA ASP A 199 -10.57 17.97 18.61
C ASP A 199 -11.75 18.96 18.57
N GLU A 200 -12.93 18.47 18.21
CA GLU A 200 -14.23 19.00 18.65
C GLU A 200 -15.28 17.90 18.63
#